data_da1a03e318a38a396e23b3e1d229010f
#
_entry.id   da1a03e318a38a396e23b3e1d229010f
#
_cell.length_a   1.000
_cell.length_b   1.000
_cell.length_c   1.000
_cell.angle_alpha   90.00
_cell.angle_beta   90.00
_cell.angle_gamma   90.00
#
_symmetry.space_group_name_H-M   'P 1'
#
loop_
_entity.id
_entity.type
_entity.pdbx_description
1 polymer ?
#
loop_
_entity_poly.entity_id
_entity_poly.type
_entity_poly.pdbx_seq_one_letter_code
_entity_poly.pdbx_strand_id
1 'polypeptide(L)'
;MIKSIKILVGSACVLTLLLGGVVQAKKVTIRVQSVIPSKADEVVMLKQFGSNVSALTNGEVEIKVLPAGAVVGVKETLEAVDKGLIEGGFAWTHYWSGYHPAAMLFGSPTAGAGLGIDNIAWISWYMYGGGQQLYDELWGKMGMNIKGLMLQPVGPEALGWFKEPINSMADFRKYRFRTPPGIPGQSYKDIGVAAVAMGGGDILPALEKGVIDAAEWCCPKPDSVFGFQKVLKHYYLQGLHQVVVNADMYINGDVWKSLTPAQQRAMKIAADASLIQSLAYRIYENGKALKDLTENHGVILHDTPADYFTEYMAATAKLYAKLNKENKFFAKVYNSMKNFADLAVPFWSGAQMTNANLGMAYVNK
;
A
#
# COMPACT_ATOMS: atom_id res chain seq x y z
N MET A 1 -47.75 -76.56 41.08
CA MET A 1 -47.77 -75.16 41.43
C MET A 1 -46.35 -74.62 41.31
N ILE A 2 -46.01 -73.99 40.16
CA ILE A 2 -44.67 -73.51 39.88
C ILE A 2 -44.85 -72.01 39.74
N LYS A 3 -44.20 -71.22 40.63
CA LYS A 3 -44.22 -69.77 40.62
C LYS A 3 -43.08 -69.26 39.67
N SER A 4 -43.49 -68.56 38.65
CA SER A 4 -42.56 -67.87 37.71
C SER A 4 -42.02 -66.61 38.35
N ILE A 5 -40.70 -66.52 38.46
CA ILE A 5 -39.97 -65.33 38.85
C ILE A 5 -39.66 -64.54 37.59
N LYS A 6 -40.21 -63.32 37.46
CA LYS A 6 -39.84 -62.36 36.40
C LYS A 6 -38.62 -61.57 36.86
N ILE A 7 -37.52 -61.75 36.12
CA ILE A 7 -36.31 -60.95 36.28
C ILE A 7 -36.47 -59.70 35.41
N LEU A 8 -36.52 -58.54 36.08
CA LEU A 8 -36.49 -57.24 35.41
C LEU A 8 -35.01 -56.90 35.14
N VAL A 9 -34.59 -56.89 33.89
CA VAL A 9 -33.28 -56.35 33.51
C VAL A 9 -33.45 -54.87 33.24
N GLY A 10 -32.98 -54.03 34.18
CA GLY A 10 -32.91 -52.61 34.00
C GLY A 10 -31.70 -52.23 33.15
N SER A 11 -31.93 -51.72 31.92
CA SER A 11 -30.90 -51.11 31.09
C SER A 11 -30.54 -49.75 31.63
N ALA A 12 -29.43 -49.63 32.31
CA ALA A 12 -28.84 -48.35 32.64
C ALA A 12 -28.14 -47.75 31.39
N CYS A 13 -28.78 -46.81 30.74
CA CYS A 13 -28.13 -45.97 29.74
C CYS A 13 -27.16 -45.03 30.45
N VAL A 14 -25.87 -45.34 30.38
CA VAL A 14 -24.78 -44.42 30.76
C VAL A 14 -24.66 -43.38 29.68
N LEU A 15 -25.25 -42.20 29.87
CA LEU A 15 -25.09 -41.03 29.02
C LEU A 15 -23.70 -40.43 29.36
N THR A 16 -22.68 -40.81 28.59
CA THR A 16 -21.35 -40.20 28.66
C THR A 16 -21.45 -38.83 28.04
N LEU A 17 -21.67 -37.79 28.86
CA LEU A 17 -21.48 -36.40 28.47
C LEU A 17 -19.99 -36.21 28.19
N LEU A 18 -19.64 -36.25 26.90
CA LEU A 18 -18.38 -35.72 26.38
C LEU A 18 -18.41 -34.20 26.65
N LEU A 19 -17.99 -33.80 27.80
CA LEU A 19 -17.54 -32.43 28.08
C LEU A 19 -16.27 -32.22 27.25
N GLY A 20 -16.46 -31.97 25.96
CA GLY A 20 -15.44 -31.40 25.11
C GLY A 20 -15.12 -30.03 25.71
N GLY A 21 -14.12 -29.97 26.58
CA GLY A 21 -13.58 -28.70 27.03
C GLY A 21 -13.25 -27.89 25.80
N VAL A 22 -13.94 -26.76 25.63
CA VAL A 22 -13.55 -25.75 24.65
C VAL A 22 -12.15 -25.31 25.10
N VAL A 23 -11.13 -25.88 24.48
CA VAL A 23 -9.77 -25.36 24.62
C VAL A 23 -9.82 -23.98 24.02
N GLN A 24 -10.00 -22.98 24.88
CA GLN A 24 -9.95 -21.58 24.47
C GLN A 24 -8.55 -21.36 23.91
N ALA A 25 -8.47 -21.18 22.60
CA ALA A 25 -7.20 -20.93 21.94
C ALA A 25 -6.56 -19.69 22.57
N LYS A 26 -5.27 -19.79 22.86
CA LYS A 26 -4.51 -18.69 23.50
C LYS A 26 -4.60 -17.47 22.61
N LYS A 27 -5.15 -16.37 23.12
CA LYS A 27 -5.21 -15.09 22.42
C LYS A 27 -3.80 -14.63 22.06
N VAL A 28 -3.59 -14.33 20.79
CA VAL A 28 -2.33 -13.79 20.26
C VAL A 28 -2.52 -12.32 19.97
N THR A 29 -1.75 -11.45 20.61
CA THR A 29 -1.73 -10.01 20.32
C THR A 29 -0.47 -9.70 19.50
N ILE A 30 -0.66 -9.14 18.33
CA ILE A 30 0.41 -8.66 17.43
C ILE A 30 0.42 -7.14 17.54
N ARG A 31 1.45 -6.58 18.20
CA ARG A 31 1.66 -5.14 18.26
C ARG A 31 2.31 -4.72 16.95
N VAL A 32 1.68 -3.77 16.25
CA VAL A 32 2.12 -3.29 14.95
C VAL A 32 2.43 -1.81 15.05
N GLN A 33 3.71 -1.44 15.01
CA GLN A 33 4.10 -0.05 14.94
C GLN A 33 3.96 0.47 13.51
N SER A 34 3.18 1.54 13.34
CA SER A 34 3.11 2.26 12.07
C SER A 34 4.33 3.16 11.89
N VAL A 35 4.86 3.25 10.67
CA VAL A 35 5.79 4.33 10.27
C VAL A 35 5.05 5.55 9.74
N ILE A 36 3.74 5.41 9.53
CA ILE A 36 2.84 6.44 8.97
C ILE A 36 2.14 7.15 10.13
N PRO A 37 1.97 8.49 10.10
CA PRO A 37 1.32 9.24 11.15
C PRO A 37 -0.09 8.73 11.47
N SER A 38 -0.47 8.74 12.76
CA SER A 38 -1.72 8.13 13.25
C SER A 38 -3.01 8.72 12.68
N LYS A 39 -2.95 9.93 12.11
CA LYS A 39 -4.09 10.61 11.46
C LYS A 39 -4.28 10.23 10.00
N ALA A 40 -3.31 9.51 9.41
CA ALA A 40 -3.35 9.13 8.00
C ALA A 40 -4.41 8.04 7.74
N ASP A 41 -5.00 8.09 6.57
CA ASP A 41 -6.03 7.13 6.13
C ASP A 41 -5.52 5.69 6.12
N GLU A 42 -4.24 5.49 5.87
CA GLU A 42 -3.56 4.21 5.92
C GLU A 42 -3.69 3.54 7.29
N VAL A 43 -3.60 4.33 8.37
CA VAL A 43 -3.74 3.83 9.74
C VAL A 43 -5.20 3.49 10.04
N VAL A 44 -6.16 4.22 9.47
CA VAL A 44 -7.59 3.88 9.56
C VAL A 44 -7.85 2.53 8.90
N MET A 45 -7.30 2.31 7.69
CA MET A 45 -7.44 1.04 6.98
C MET A 45 -6.71 -0.12 7.65
N LEU A 46 -5.55 0.13 8.28
CA LEU A 46 -4.86 -0.88 9.09
C LEU A 46 -5.70 -1.33 10.30
N LYS A 47 -6.40 -0.41 10.96
CA LYS A 47 -7.32 -0.75 12.06
C LYS A 47 -8.51 -1.56 11.54
N GLN A 48 -9.03 -1.24 10.35
CA GLN A 48 -10.09 -2.03 9.71
C GLN A 48 -9.61 -3.45 9.40
N PHE A 49 -8.39 -3.61 8.88
CA PHE A 49 -7.76 -4.93 8.72
C PHE A 49 -7.71 -5.69 10.05
N GLY A 50 -7.26 -5.04 11.14
CA GLY A 50 -7.21 -5.65 12.47
C GLY A 50 -8.58 -6.09 12.96
N SER A 51 -9.64 -5.30 12.71
CA SER A 51 -11.02 -5.66 13.01
C SER A 51 -11.49 -6.91 12.23
N ASN A 52 -11.16 -6.98 10.93
CA ASN A 52 -11.46 -8.13 10.09
C ASN A 52 -10.74 -9.41 10.58
N VAL A 53 -9.45 -9.29 10.95
CA VAL A 53 -8.68 -10.40 11.53
C VAL A 53 -9.33 -10.90 12.82
N SER A 54 -9.70 -9.99 13.73
CA SER A 54 -10.36 -10.35 14.98
C SER A 54 -11.70 -11.08 14.73
N ALA A 55 -12.51 -10.58 13.80
CA ALA A 55 -13.79 -11.21 13.44
C ALA A 55 -13.59 -12.62 12.84
N LEU A 56 -12.65 -12.78 11.91
CA LEU A 56 -12.36 -14.07 11.25
C LEU A 56 -11.69 -15.09 12.16
N THR A 57 -11.10 -14.66 13.26
CA THR A 57 -10.44 -15.54 14.24
C THR A 57 -11.21 -15.63 15.57
N ASN A 58 -12.48 -15.20 15.62
CA ASN A 58 -13.28 -15.16 16.84
C ASN A 58 -12.56 -14.48 18.04
N GLY A 59 -11.75 -13.44 17.75
CA GLY A 59 -10.98 -12.70 18.73
C GLY A 59 -9.69 -13.39 19.21
N GLU A 60 -9.32 -14.53 18.63
CA GLU A 60 -8.07 -15.24 18.97
C GLU A 60 -6.82 -14.49 18.53
N VAL A 61 -6.88 -13.73 17.42
CA VAL A 61 -5.80 -12.86 16.97
C VAL A 61 -6.24 -11.40 17.03
N GLU A 62 -5.46 -10.59 17.75
CA GLU A 62 -5.67 -9.15 17.86
C GLU A 62 -4.50 -8.38 17.28
N ILE A 63 -4.79 -7.44 16.38
CA ILE A 63 -3.81 -6.48 15.84
C ILE A 63 -3.89 -5.20 16.66
N LYS A 64 -2.85 -4.92 17.45
CA LYS A 64 -2.75 -3.69 18.24
C LYS A 64 -1.87 -2.67 17.53
N VAL A 65 -2.51 -1.69 16.90
CA VAL A 65 -1.80 -0.62 16.15
C VAL A 65 -1.17 0.36 17.14
N LEU A 66 0.13 0.57 17.00
CA LEU A 66 0.92 1.54 17.76
C LEU A 66 1.27 2.74 16.87
N PRO A 67 1.33 3.96 17.45
CA PRO A 67 1.75 5.15 16.74
C PRO A 67 3.18 5.04 16.17
N ALA A 68 3.48 5.85 15.19
CA ALA A 68 4.85 6.01 14.70
C ALA A 68 5.78 6.47 15.82
N GLY A 69 6.92 5.79 15.96
CA GLY A 69 7.91 6.09 16.99
C GLY A 69 7.55 5.65 18.42
N ALA A 70 6.50 4.84 18.59
CA ALA A 70 6.04 4.42 19.93
C ALA A 70 7.01 3.47 20.66
N VAL A 71 7.76 2.66 19.93
CA VAL A 71 8.72 1.67 20.48
C VAL A 71 10.12 1.96 20.00
N VAL A 72 10.29 2.14 18.68
CA VAL A 72 11.57 2.47 18.03
C VAL A 72 11.37 3.60 17.03
N GLY A 73 12.45 4.25 16.59
CA GLY A 73 12.39 5.24 15.52
C GLY A 73 11.75 4.65 14.24
N VAL A 74 11.19 5.51 13.41
CA VAL A 74 10.46 5.10 12.20
C VAL A 74 11.34 4.27 11.27
N LYS A 75 12.61 4.66 11.09
CA LYS A 75 13.57 3.98 10.21
C LYS A 75 14.04 2.63 10.74
N GLU A 76 14.02 2.44 12.05
CA GLU A 76 14.44 1.24 12.76
C GLU A 76 13.31 0.19 12.88
N THR A 77 12.07 0.53 12.45
CA THR A 77 10.90 -0.33 12.64
C THR A 77 11.05 -1.70 11.97
N LEU A 78 11.60 -1.75 10.75
CA LEU A 78 11.80 -3.02 10.03
C LEU A 78 12.76 -3.95 10.78
N GLU A 79 13.91 -3.43 11.21
CA GLU A 79 14.90 -4.21 11.97
C GLU A 79 14.38 -4.64 13.34
N ALA A 80 13.56 -3.80 14.00
CA ALA A 80 12.95 -4.14 15.28
C ALA A 80 11.97 -5.31 15.15
N VAL A 81 11.22 -5.38 14.05
CA VAL A 81 10.37 -6.53 13.75
C VAL A 81 11.18 -7.76 13.41
N ASP A 82 12.21 -7.65 12.57
CA ASP A 82 13.11 -8.76 12.24
C ASP A 82 13.74 -9.39 13.49
N LYS A 83 14.20 -8.57 14.42
CA LYS A 83 14.80 -9.00 15.68
C LYS A 83 13.79 -9.41 16.77
N GLY A 84 12.48 -9.33 16.51
CA GLY A 84 11.43 -9.69 17.46
C GLY A 84 11.24 -8.73 18.64
N LEU A 85 11.74 -7.49 18.56
CA LEU A 85 11.50 -6.46 19.58
C LEU A 85 10.04 -5.99 19.60
N ILE A 86 9.40 -6.00 18.43
CA ILE A 86 7.96 -5.85 18.22
C ILE A 86 7.47 -6.93 17.27
N GLU A 87 6.21 -7.33 17.41
CA GLU A 87 5.64 -8.43 16.62
C GLU A 87 5.40 -8.06 15.17
N GLY A 88 5.13 -6.78 14.86
CA GLY A 88 4.86 -6.32 13.52
C GLY A 88 5.12 -4.85 13.28
N GLY A 89 5.19 -4.49 12.01
CA GLY A 89 5.31 -3.13 11.52
C GLY A 89 4.37 -2.88 10.35
N PHE A 90 4.10 -1.61 10.07
CA PHE A 90 3.27 -1.18 8.95
C PHE A 90 3.93 -0.01 8.24
N ALA A 91 4.22 -0.18 6.96
CA ALA A 91 4.93 0.81 6.15
C ALA A 91 4.56 0.71 4.67
N TRP A 92 5.18 1.56 3.88
CA TRP A 92 5.26 1.45 2.44
C TRP A 92 6.44 0.52 2.07
N THR A 93 6.22 -0.56 1.32
CA THR A 93 7.28 -1.54 0.99
C THR A 93 8.51 -0.87 0.35
N HIS A 94 8.31 0.16 -0.47
CA HIS A 94 9.41 0.87 -1.14
C HIS A 94 10.32 1.66 -0.18
N TYR A 95 9.94 1.91 1.06
CA TYR A 95 10.81 2.51 2.07
C TYR A 95 12.03 1.63 2.37
N TRP A 96 11.91 0.35 2.09
CA TRP A 96 12.97 -0.65 2.31
C TRP A 96 13.86 -0.88 1.08
N SER A 97 13.76 -0.01 0.07
CA SER A 97 14.58 -0.10 -1.15
C SER A 97 16.09 0.00 -0.90
N GLY A 98 16.51 0.59 0.23
CA GLY A 98 17.90 0.57 0.69
C GLY A 98 18.42 -0.83 1.05
N TYR A 99 17.57 -1.74 1.49
CA TYR A 99 17.92 -3.14 1.73
C TYR A 99 17.92 -3.95 0.42
N HIS A 100 16.94 -3.72 -0.44
CA HIS A 100 16.89 -4.36 -1.74
C HIS A 100 16.08 -3.54 -2.76
N PRO A 101 16.61 -3.24 -3.97
CA PRO A 101 15.92 -2.38 -4.94
C PRO A 101 14.59 -2.95 -5.43
N ALA A 102 14.38 -4.28 -5.41
CA ALA A 102 13.12 -4.90 -5.80
C ALA A 102 11.94 -4.50 -4.88
N ALA A 103 12.18 -3.96 -3.67
CA ALA A 103 11.12 -3.40 -2.83
C ALA A 103 10.32 -2.30 -3.54
N MET A 104 10.96 -1.58 -4.48
CA MET A 104 10.28 -0.59 -5.33
C MET A 104 9.20 -1.21 -6.22
N LEU A 105 9.42 -2.43 -6.76
CA LEU A 105 8.46 -3.09 -7.64
C LEU A 105 7.20 -3.54 -6.89
N PHE A 106 7.31 -3.80 -5.59
CA PHE A 106 6.18 -4.16 -4.74
C PHE A 106 5.51 -2.94 -4.13
N GLY A 107 6.28 -1.96 -3.66
CA GLY A 107 5.76 -0.82 -2.92
C GLY A 107 5.41 0.40 -3.77
N SER A 108 6.13 0.63 -4.88
CA SER A 108 5.89 1.78 -5.77
C SER A 108 6.53 1.55 -7.14
N PRO A 109 5.93 0.70 -7.99
CA PRO A 109 6.39 0.51 -9.36
C PRO A 109 6.14 1.77 -10.19
N THR A 110 7.11 2.68 -10.17
CA THR A 110 7.06 4.00 -10.82
C THR A 110 6.65 3.88 -12.29
N ALA A 111 5.71 4.72 -12.72
CA ALA A 111 5.09 4.66 -14.05
C ALA A 111 4.57 3.25 -14.41
N GLY A 112 4.01 2.53 -13.42
CA GLY A 112 3.57 1.13 -13.62
C GLY A 112 4.69 0.21 -14.07
N ALA A 113 5.91 0.42 -13.57
CA ALA A 113 7.16 -0.23 -14.01
C ALA A 113 7.50 0.01 -15.49
N GLY A 114 6.88 0.99 -16.15
CA GLY A 114 6.96 1.19 -17.60
C GLY A 114 6.21 0.14 -18.42
N LEU A 115 5.29 -0.60 -17.77
CA LEU A 115 4.59 -1.77 -18.32
C LEU A 115 3.07 -1.55 -18.48
N GLY A 116 2.58 -0.32 -18.23
CA GLY A 116 1.14 -0.03 -18.28
C GLY A 116 0.31 -0.65 -17.15
N ILE A 117 0.97 -1.01 -16.05
CA ILE A 117 0.33 -1.64 -14.89
C ILE A 117 -0.23 -0.54 -13.98
N ASP A 118 -1.56 -0.49 -13.81
CA ASP A 118 -2.26 0.29 -12.80
C ASP A 118 -2.48 -0.51 -11.50
N ASN A 119 -3.19 0.06 -10.52
CA ASN A 119 -3.48 -0.60 -9.25
C ASN A 119 -4.16 -1.97 -9.41
N ILE A 120 -5.18 -2.06 -10.26
CA ILE A 120 -5.96 -3.29 -10.43
C ILE A 120 -5.12 -4.35 -11.16
N ALA A 121 -4.39 -3.96 -12.20
CA ALA A 121 -3.47 -4.84 -12.90
C ALA A 121 -2.34 -5.31 -11.97
N TRP A 122 -1.84 -4.43 -11.08
CA TRP A 122 -0.85 -4.81 -10.08
C TRP A 122 -1.40 -5.84 -9.08
N ILE A 123 -2.62 -5.64 -8.55
CA ILE A 123 -3.30 -6.60 -7.67
C ILE A 123 -3.46 -7.95 -8.39
N SER A 124 -3.88 -7.93 -9.65
CA SER A 124 -4.04 -9.12 -10.46
C SER A 124 -2.71 -9.86 -10.66
N TRP A 125 -1.61 -9.14 -10.98
CA TRP A 125 -0.27 -9.73 -11.02
C TRP A 125 0.14 -10.32 -9.65
N TYR A 126 -0.09 -9.58 -8.57
CA TYR A 126 0.26 -10.00 -7.22
C TYR A 126 -0.44 -11.31 -6.84
N MET A 127 -1.74 -11.41 -7.09
CA MET A 127 -2.57 -12.56 -6.70
C MET A 127 -2.45 -13.76 -7.65
N TYR A 128 -2.34 -13.51 -8.97
CA TYR A 128 -2.44 -14.55 -10.01
C TYR A 128 -1.22 -14.64 -10.92
N GLY A 129 -0.39 -13.59 -10.99
CA GLY A 129 0.78 -13.51 -11.87
C GLY A 129 2.11 -13.92 -11.20
N GLY A 130 2.05 -14.52 -10.00
CA GLY A 130 3.25 -14.96 -9.26
C GLY A 130 3.86 -13.88 -8.34
N GLY A 131 3.23 -12.71 -8.24
CA GLY A 131 3.74 -11.60 -7.42
C GLY A 131 3.84 -11.94 -5.94
N GLN A 132 2.86 -12.68 -5.37
CA GLN A 132 2.86 -13.04 -3.96
C GLN A 132 4.06 -13.91 -3.57
N GLN A 133 4.41 -14.91 -4.41
CA GLN A 133 5.58 -15.76 -4.17
C GLN A 133 6.88 -14.95 -4.21
N LEU A 134 6.99 -14.03 -5.15
CA LEU A 134 8.16 -13.16 -5.28
C LEU A 134 8.24 -12.15 -4.12
N TYR A 135 7.10 -11.68 -3.61
CA TYR A 135 7.04 -10.84 -2.44
C TYR A 135 7.48 -11.59 -1.16
N ASP A 136 7.08 -12.85 -1.00
CA ASP A 136 7.58 -13.68 0.09
C ASP A 136 9.10 -13.93 -0.04
N GLU A 137 9.63 -14.09 -1.25
CA GLU A 137 11.06 -14.25 -1.51
C GLU A 137 11.86 -12.97 -1.21
N LEU A 138 11.25 -11.78 -1.38
CA LEU A 138 11.90 -10.49 -1.14
C LEU A 138 12.50 -10.38 0.27
N TRP A 139 11.76 -10.79 1.29
CA TRP A 139 12.19 -10.71 2.68
C TRP A 139 13.44 -11.54 2.95
N GLY A 140 13.51 -12.75 2.39
CA GLY A 140 14.73 -13.57 2.41
C GLY A 140 15.90 -12.94 1.66
N LYS A 141 15.65 -12.22 0.54
CA LYS A 141 16.70 -11.48 -0.18
C LYS A 141 17.22 -10.26 0.60
N MET A 142 16.41 -9.71 1.48
CA MET A 142 16.83 -8.66 2.44
C MET A 142 17.55 -9.23 3.67
N GLY A 143 17.60 -10.56 3.85
CA GLY A 143 18.13 -11.22 5.05
C GLY A 143 17.23 -11.10 6.27
N MET A 144 15.93 -10.89 6.10
CA MET A 144 14.96 -10.62 7.15
C MET A 144 14.07 -11.83 7.46
N ASN A 145 13.88 -12.13 8.76
CA ASN A 145 12.91 -13.13 9.25
C ASN A 145 11.51 -12.52 9.35
N ILE A 146 10.90 -12.25 8.21
CA ILE A 146 9.62 -11.53 8.09
C ILE A 146 8.63 -12.29 7.22
N LYS A 147 7.34 -12.22 7.59
CA LYS A 147 6.19 -12.49 6.73
C LYS A 147 5.48 -11.18 6.43
N GLY A 148 5.49 -10.76 5.17
CA GLY A 148 4.72 -9.60 4.70
C GLY A 148 3.29 -9.98 4.30
N LEU A 149 2.38 -9.04 4.53
CA LEU A 149 1.00 -9.05 4.05
C LEU A 149 0.73 -7.72 3.34
N MET A 150 0.50 -7.77 2.04
CA MET A 150 0.11 -6.60 1.27
C MET A 150 -1.32 -6.21 1.62
N LEU A 151 -1.54 -4.95 1.98
CA LEU A 151 -2.84 -4.51 2.50
C LEU A 151 -3.50 -3.42 1.67
N GLN A 152 -2.72 -2.41 1.24
CA GLN A 152 -3.33 -1.16 0.81
C GLN A 152 -2.67 -0.63 -0.46
N PRO A 153 -3.19 -1.00 -1.64
CA PRO A 153 -2.89 -0.26 -2.85
C PRO A 153 -3.49 1.14 -2.76
N VAL A 154 -2.66 2.13 -3.07
CA VAL A 154 -2.98 3.55 -3.16
C VAL A 154 -2.58 4.03 -4.54
N GLY A 155 -3.15 5.09 -4.98
CA GLY A 155 -2.86 5.72 -6.26
C GLY A 155 -4.02 5.56 -7.27
N PRO A 156 -3.91 6.14 -8.46
CA PRO A 156 -2.76 6.97 -8.84
C PRO A 156 -2.63 8.19 -7.93
N GLU A 157 -1.38 8.54 -7.60
CA GLU A 157 -1.11 9.78 -6.88
C GLU A 157 -1.11 10.97 -7.83
N ALA A 158 -1.51 12.13 -7.30
CA ALA A 158 -1.50 13.38 -8.03
C ALA A 158 -0.06 13.76 -8.40
N LEU A 159 0.15 14.42 -9.56
CA LEU A 159 1.43 15.02 -9.87
C LEU A 159 1.87 15.98 -8.76
N GLY A 160 0.92 16.73 -8.22
CA GLY A 160 1.13 17.51 -7.01
C GLY A 160 0.62 18.96 -7.10
N TRP A 161 1.14 19.75 -6.19
CA TRP A 161 0.74 21.13 -5.89
C TRP A 161 1.83 22.11 -6.28
N PHE A 162 1.42 23.22 -6.92
CA PHE A 162 2.32 24.26 -7.40
C PHE A 162 1.85 25.63 -6.92
N LYS A 163 2.82 26.55 -6.81
CA LYS A 163 2.55 27.93 -6.42
C LYS A 163 1.87 28.71 -7.56
N GLU A 164 2.34 28.50 -8.78
CA GLU A 164 1.78 29.05 -10.02
C GLU A 164 1.54 27.90 -10.99
N PRO A 165 0.67 28.08 -11.99
CA PRO A 165 0.39 27.01 -12.97
C PRO A 165 1.63 26.66 -13.79
N ILE A 166 1.75 25.37 -14.14
CA ILE A 166 2.73 24.85 -15.09
C ILE A 166 2.01 24.42 -16.37
N ASN A 167 2.52 24.84 -17.53
CA ASN A 167 1.96 24.49 -18.85
C ASN A 167 2.92 23.62 -19.67
N SER A 168 4.12 23.36 -19.16
CA SER A 168 5.16 22.58 -19.81
C SER A 168 6.17 22.05 -18.80
N MET A 169 7.00 21.10 -19.20
CA MET A 169 8.18 20.69 -18.44
C MET A 169 9.18 21.81 -18.23
N ALA A 170 9.24 22.78 -19.13
CA ALA A 170 10.09 23.98 -18.94
C ALA A 170 9.62 24.82 -17.74
N ASP A 171 8.32 24.92 -17.50
CA ASP A 171 7.79 25.56 -16.29
C ASP A 171 8.05 24.72 -15.04
N PHE A 172 7.81 23.40 -15.12
CA PHE A 172 8.04 22.50 -13.98
C PHE A 172 9.50 22.56 -13.49
N ARG A 173 10.47 22.62 -14.38
CA ARG A 173 11.91 22.68 -14.04
C ARG A 173 12.30 23.94 -13.25
N LYS A 174 11.46 24.96 -13.20
CA LYS A 174 11.71 26.19 -12.39
C LYS A 174 11.48 25.98 -10.90
N TYR A 175 10.81 24.86 -10.51
CA TYR A 175 10.43 24.60 -9.12
C TYR A 175 11.40 23.68 -8.40
N ARG A 176 11.63 23.98 -7.13
CA ARG A 176 12.18 23.02 -6.17
C ARG A 176 11.02 22.15 -5.71
N PHE A 177 10.99 20.92 -6.19
CA PHE A 177 9.86 20.03 -6.07
C PHE A 177 10.12 18.91 -5.05
N ARG A 178 9.26 18.78 -4.04
CA ARG A 178 9.32 17.63 -3.16
C ARG A 178 8.83 16.39 -3.86
N THR A 179 9.58 15.30 -3.69
CA THR A 179 9.28 14.00 -4.28
C THR A 179 9.58 12.86 -3.29
N PRO A 180 8.99 11.65 -3.42
CA PRO A 180 9.43 10.52 -2.66
C PRO A 180 10.84 10.08 -3.08
N PRO A 181 11.57 9.36 -2.19
CA PRO A 181 12.88 8.83 -2.52
C PRO A 181 12.80 7.66 -3.54
N GLY A 182 13.96 7.24 -4.05
CA GLY A 182 14.08 6.09 -4.95
C GLY A 182 13.88 6.43 -6.42
N ILE A 183 13.32 5.51 -7.19
CA ILE A 183 13.13 5.65 -8.64
C ILE A 183 12.31 6.91 -8.97
N PRO A 184 11.19 7.24 -8.28
CA PRO A 184 10.42 8.44 -8.60
C PRO A 184 11.27 9.71 -8.54
N GLY A 185 11.97 9.92 -7.45
CA GLY A 185 12.81 11.11 -7.26
C GLY A 185 13.98 11.16 -8.23
N GLN A 186 14.59 10.03 -8.56
CA GLN A 186 15.67 9.98 -9.53
C GLN A 186 15.17 10.29 -10.94
N SER A 187 13.98 9.77 -11.32
CA SER A 187 13.36 10.09 -12.63
C SER A 187 13.11 11.59 -12.80
N TYR A 188 12.63 12.28 -11.75
CA TYR A 188 12.49 13.75 -11.78
C TYR A 188 13.82 14.47 -11.99
N LYS A 189 14.88 14.03 -11.29
CA LYS A 189 16.24 14.62 -11.46
C LYS A 189 16.76 14.39 -12.88
N ASP A 190 16.54 13.20 -13.44
CA ASP A 190 17.02 12.83 -14.77
C ASP A 190 16.34 13.65 -15.90
N ILE A 191 15.14 14.19 -15.63
CA ILE A 191 14.45 15.12 -16.54
C ILE A 191 14.66 16.60 -16.16
N GLY A 192 15.60 16.89 -15.26
CA GLY A 192 16.04 18.25 -14.94
C GLY A 192 15.21 18.99 -13.89
N VAL A 193 14.30 18.31 -13.18
CA VAL A 193 13.56 18.92 -12.06
C VAL A 193 14.45 18.96 -10.82
N ALA A 194 14.44 20.09 -10.09
CA ALA A 194 15.13 20.23 -8.83
C ALA A 194 14.40 19.46 -7.72
N ALA A 195 14.48 18.12 -7.77
CA ALA A 195 13.76 17.21 -6.91
C ALA A 195 14.45 17.02 -5.55
N VAL A 196 13.69 17.19 -4.46
CA VAL A 196 14.15 17.09 -3.08
C VAL A 196 13.33 16.03 -2.36
N ALA A 197 13.97 14.95 -1.88
CA ALA A 197 13.28 13.92 -1.10
C ALA A 197 13.21 14.31 0.38
N MET A 198 11.99 14.29 0.95
CA MET A 198 11.76 14.52 2.37
C MET A 198 10.51 13.80 2.88
N GLY A 199 10.46 13.56 4.19
CA GLY A 199 9.31 12.95 4.87
C GLY A 199 8.08 13.84 4.87
N GLY A 200 6.88 13.24 4.94
CA GLY A 200 5.60 13.96 4.88
C GLY A 200 5.46 15.07 5.93
N GLY A 201 5.95 14.85 7.15
CA GLY A 201 5.90 15.85 8.23
C GLY A 201 6.73 17.11 7.98
N ASP A 202 7.70 17.04 7.09
CA ASP A 202 8.62 18.14 6.78
C ASP A 202 8.13 19.01 5.60
N ILE A 203 7.15 18.54 4.82
CA ILE A 203 6.74 19.17 3.56
C ILE A 203 6.10 20.56 3.80
N LEU A 204 5.06 20.63 4.64
CA LEU A 204 4.37 21.90 4.88
C LEU A 204 5.31 22.96 5.48
N PRO A 205 6.11 22.66 6.51
CA PRO A 205 7.13 23.61 7.01
C PRO A 205 8.14 24.05 5.95
N ALA A 206 8.52 23.18 5.02
CA ALA A 206 9.45 23.51 3.94
C ALA A 206 8.81 24.43 2.89
N LEU A 207 7.53 24.24 2.56
CA LEU A 207 6.75 25.12 1.69
C LEU A 207 6.58 26.51 2.33
N GLU A 208 6.18 26.56 3.61
CA GLU A 208 5.98 27.82 4.34
C GLU A 208 7.28 28.65 4.45
N LYS A 209 8.42 27.99 4.62
CA LYS A 209 9.75 28.63 4.68
C LYS A 209 10.35 28.92 3.30
N GLY A 210 9.69 28.51 2.22
CA GLY A 210 10.22 28.67 0.87
C GLY A 210 11.49 27.83 0.59
N VAL A 211 11.69 26.70 1.28
CA VAL A 211 12.76 25.75 0.99
C VAL A 211 12.43 24.96 -0.29
N ILE A 212 11.15 24.67 -0.49
CA ILE A 212 10.58 24.11 -1.71
C ILE A 212 9.43 24.98 -2.20
N ASP A 213 9.10 24.91 -3.48
CA ASP A 213 8.09 25.75 -4.13
C ASP A 213 6.88 24.95 -4.62
N ALA A 214 7.03 23.65 -4.71
CA ALA A 214 6.00 22.70 -5.13
C ALA A 214 6.21 21.35 -4.43
N ALA A 215 5.15 20.58 -4.29
CA ALA A 215 5.20 19.30 -3.60
C ALA A 215 4.11 18.35 -4.08
N GLU A 216 4.42 17.06 -4.03
CA GLU A 216 3.42 15.99 -4.02
C GLU A 216 3.43 15.27 -2.65
N TRP A 217 2.33 14.59 -2.36
CA TRP A 217 2.28 13.66 -1.24
C TRP A 217 1.48 12.42 -1.62
N CYS A 218 0.21 12.57 -2.04
CA CYS A 218 -0.61 11.43 -2.44
C CYS A 218 -1.77 11.87 -3.35
N CYS A 219 -2.85 12.27 -2.73
CA CYS A 219 -4.15 12.45 -3.38
C CYS A 219 -5.01 13.42 -2.55
N PRO A 220 -6.18 13.88 -3.05
CA PRO A 220 -6.93 14.98 -2.45
C PRO A 220 -7.13 14.89 -0.93
N LYS A 221 -7.53 13.70 -0.42
CA LYS A 221 -7.82 13.54 1.01
C LYS A 221 -6.58 13.63 1.90
N PRO A 222 -5.51 12.83 1.71
CA PRO A 222 -4.27 12.98 2.47
C PRO A 222 -3.66 14.37 2.34
N ASP A 223 -3.62 14.93 1.14
CA ASP A 223 -3.02 16.25 0.88
C ASP A 223 -3.75 17.35 1.65
N SER A 224 -5.09 17.29 1.70
CA SER A 224 -5.90 18.24 2.48
C SER A 224 -5.63 18.14 4.00
N VAL A 225 -5.42 16.93 4.52
CA VAL A 225 -5.08 16.69 5.92
C VAL A 225 -3.71 17.28 6.28
N PHE A 226 -2.75 17.23 5.35
CA PHE A 226 -1.45 17.89 5.50
C PHE A 226 -1.52 19.43 5.36
N GLY A 227 -2.58 19.94 4.75
CA GLY A 227 -2.85 21.37 4.69
C GLY A 227 -2.21 22.10 3.51
N PHE A 228 -1.89 21.40 2.41
CA PHE A 228 -1.23 21.98 1.22
C PHE A 228 -2.05 23.12 0.61
N GLN A 229 -3.40 23.03 0.63
CA GLN A 229 -4.31 24.07 0.16
C GLN A 229 -4.17 25.42 0.88
N LYS A 230 -3.49 25.45 2.03
CA LYS A 230 -3.24 26.70 2.77
C LYS A 230 -2.14 27.54 2.11
N VAL A 231 -1.19 26.90 1.43
CA VAL A 231 0.01 27.54 0.86
C VAL A 231 0.10 27.45 -0.66
N LEU A 232 -0.55 26.44 -1.28
CA LEU A 232 -0.54 26.19 -2.72
C LEU A 232 -1.97 26.09 -3.25
N LYS A 233 -2.20 26.51 -4.52
CA LYS A 233 -3.54 26.55 -5.10
C LYS A 233 -3.68 25.80 -6.42
N HIS A 234 -2.61 25.56 -7.14
CA HIS A 234 -2.64 24.88 -8.43
C HIS A 234 -2.37 23.40 -8.24
N TYR A 235 -3.36 22.55 -8.54
CA TYR A 235 -3.34 21.13 -8.28
C TYR A 235 -3.50 20.32 -9.56
N TYR A 236 -2.63 19.31 -9.74
CA TYR A 236 -2.54 18.46 -10.93
C TYR A 236 -2.76 17.01 -10.50
N LEU A 237 -3.86 16.38 -10.95
CA LEU A 237 -4.24 15.03 -10.52
C LEU A 237 -3.47 13.92 -11.24
N GLN A 238 -2.97 14.17 -12.47
CA GLN A 238 -2.38 13.11 -13.29
C GLN A 238 -0.88 13.02 -13.06
N GLY A 239 -0.44 12.15 -12.16
CA GLY A 239 0.97 11.84 -11.91
C GLY A 239 1.36 10.44 -12.39
N LEU A 240 2.61 10.26 -12.85
CA LEU A 240 3.16 8.94 -13.21
C LEU A 240 4.09 8.38 -12.15
N HIS A 241 4.56 9.20 -11.21
CA HIS A 241 5.60 8.81 -10.26
C HIS A 241 5.14 7.65 -9.35
N GLN A 242 3.89 7.66 -8.94
CA GLN A 242 3.29 6.64 -8.07
C GLN A 242 1.86 6.28 -8.53
N VAL A 243 1.74 5.72 -9.74
CA VAL A 243 0.45 5.18 -10.24
C VAL A 243 -0.02 3.97 -9.45
N VAL A 244 0.91 3.27 -8.80
CA VAL A 244 0.67 2.21 -7.82
C VAL A 244 1.55 2.49 -6.62
N VAL A 245 0.97 2.51 -5.44
CA VAL A 245 1.68 2.56 -4.16
C VAL A 245 1.05 1.56 -3.22
N ASN A 246 1.85 0.78 -2.52
CA ASN A 246 1.33 -0.25 -1.63
C ASN A 246 1.92 -0.11 -0.23
N ALA A 247 1.01 -0.06 0.75
CA ALA A 247 1.37 -0.24 2.15
C ALA A 247 1.14 -1.69 2.57
N ASP A 248 2.07 -2.20 3.35
CA ASP A 248 2.08 -3.55 3.85
C ASP A 248 2.24 -3.63 5.38
N MET A 249 1.68 -4.68 5.96
CA MET A 249 2.01 -5.12 7.30
C MET A 249 3.03 -6.26 7.21
N TYR A 250 4.12 -6.13 7.93
CA TYR A 250 5.13 -7.17 8.05
C TYR A 250 5.21 -7.65 9.49
N ILE A 251 5.30 -8.96 9.66
CA ILE A 251 5.22 -9.68 10.92
C ILE A 251 6.52 -10.41 11.12
N ASN A 252 7.05 -10.44 12.34
CA ASN A 252 8.18 -11.28 12.69
C ASN A 252 7.90 -12.74 12.30
N GLY A 253 8.84 -13.40 11.64
CA GLY A 253 8.65 -14.74 11.09
C GLY A 253 8.36 -15.80 12.13
N ASP A 254 8.86 -15.67 13.36
CA ASP A 254 8.60 -16.63 14.43
C ASP A 254 7.22 -16.42 15.04
N VAL A 255 6.77 -15.15 15.16
CA VAL A 255 5.39 -14.83 15.51
C VAL A 255 4.43 -15.42 14.46
N TRP A 256 4.71 -15.23 13.16
CA TRP A 256 3.91 -15.83 12.10
C TRP A 256 3.85 -17.35 12.18
N LYS A 257 4.98 -18.03 12.42
CA LYS A 257 5.04 -19.49 12.58
C LYS A 257 4.30 -20.01 13.82
N SER A 258 4.17 -19.18 14.87
CA SER A 258 3.42 -19.51 16.07
C SER A 258 1.91 -19.53 15.89
N LEU A 259 1.39 -18.91 14.83
CA LEU A 259 -0.02 -18.90 14.47
C LEU A 259 -0.44 -20.27 13.90
N THR A 260 -1.64 -20.71 14.24
CA THR A 260 -2.24 -21.90 13.62
C THR A 260 -2.48 -21.68 12.13
N PRO A 261 -2.53 -22.76 11.30
CA PRO A 261 -2.86 -22.64 9.89
C PRO A 261 -4.19 -21.89 9.63
N ALA A 262 -5.19 -22.06 10.50
CA ALA A 262 -6.47 -21.37 10.42
C ALA A 262 -6.32 -19.86 10.64
N GLN A 263 -5.55 -19.44 11.67
CA GLN A 263 -5.25 -18.05 11.95
C GLN A 263 -4.44 -17.38 10.82
N GLN A 264 -3.41 -18.08 10.29
CA GLN A 264 -2.65 -17.61 9.15
C GLN A 264 -3.54 -17.42 7.91
N ARG A 265 -4.45 -18.36 7.66
CA ARG A 265 -5.43 -18.25 6.56
C ARG A 265 -6.39 -17.10 6.75
N ALA A 266 -6.92 -16.89 7.95
CA ALA A 266 -7.78 -15.76 8.28
C ALA A 266 -7.09 -14.41 8.03
N MET A 267 -5.83 -14.27 8.45
CA MET A 267 -5.04 -13.07 8.20
C MET A 267 -4.80 -12.82 6.70
N LYS A 268 -4.55 -13.87 5.91
CA LYS A 268 -4.41 -13.74 4.45
C LYS A 268 -5.71 -13.30 3.78
N ILE A 269 -6.86 -13.90 4.17
CA ILE A 269 -8.18 -13.52 3.66
C ILE A 269 -8.49 -12.06 4.02
N ALA A 270 -8.20 -11.64 5.26
CA ALA A 270 -8.36 -10.25 5.67
C ALA A 270 -7.47 -9.29 4.87
N ALA A 271 -6.24 -9.71 4.53
CA ALA A 271 -5.32 -8.93 3.70
C ALA A 271 -5.86 -8.78 2.26
N ASP A 272 -6.31 -9.87 1.64
CA ASP A 272 -6.90 -9.84 0.30
C ASP A 272 -8.15 -8.94 0.25
N ALA A 273 -9.02 -9.00 1.27
CA ALA A 273 -10.15 -8.10 1.40
C ALA A 273 -9.71 -6.63 1.53
N SER A 274 -8.63 -6.36 2.25
CA SER A 274 -8.11 -5.01 2.46
C SER A 274 -7.64 -4.35 1.16
N LEU A 275 -7.16 -5.12 0.17
CA LEU A 275 -6.74 -4.59 -1.13
C LEU A 275 -7.90 -3.83 -1.82
N ILE A 276 -9.09 -4.42 -1.83
CA ILE A 276 -10.27 -3.78 -2.47
C ILE A 276 -10.91 -2.74 -1.56
N GLN A 277 -10.98 -3.00 -0.24
CA GLN A 277 -11.56 -2.06 0.70
C GLN A 277 -10.81 -0.72 0.71
N SER A 278 -9.47 -0.75 0.62
CA SER A 278 -8.67 0.47 0.57
C SER A 278 -8.91 1.29 -0.70
N LEU A 279 -9.01 0.64 -1.87
CA LEU A 279 -9.31 1.33 -3.12
C LEU A 279 -10.71 1.97 -3.10
N ALA A 280 -11.72 1.21 -2.65
CA ALA A 280 -13.09 1.72 -2.56
C ALA A 280 -13.20 2.92 -1.59
N TYR A 281 -12.58 2.82 -0.42
CA TYR A 281 -12.51 3.92 0.54
C TYR A 281 -11.89 5.18 -0.08
N ARG A 282 -10.76 5.02 -0.79
CA ARG A 282 -10.03 6.15 -1.38
C ARG A 282 -10.78 6.84 -2.50
N ILE A 283 -11.50 6.10 -3.35
CA ILE A 283 -12.34 6.71 -4.39
C ILE A 283 -13.37 7.65 -3.74
N TYR A 284 -14.05 7.20 -2.70
CA TYR A 284 -15.08 7.96 -2.01
C TYR A 284 -14.52 9.17 -1.25
N GLU A 285 -13.50 8.97 -0.42
CA GLU A 285 -12.94 10.03 0.41
C GLU A 285 -12.14 11.06 -0.40
N ASN A 286 -11.42 10.64 -1.44
CA ASN A 286 -10.76 11.58 -2.34
C ASN A 286 -11.76 12.42 -3.16
N GLY A 287 -12.88 11.83 -3.59
CA GLY A 287 -13.95 12.58 -4.26
C GLY A 287 -14.55 13.67 -3.36
N LYS A 288 -14.83 13.35 -2.09
CA LYS A 288 -15.29 14.34 -1.10
C LYS A 288 -14.26 15.45 -0.87
N ALA A 289 -13.00 15.06 -0.67
CA ALA A 289 -11.93 16.01 -0.40
C ALA A 289 -11.65 16.91 -1.61
N LEU A 290 -11.69 16.37 -2.84
CA LEU A 290 -11.50 17.15 -4.05
C LEU A 290 -12.58 18.22 -4.19
N LYS A 291 -13.85 17.85 -3.95
CA LYS A 291 -14.96 18.79 -3.95
C LYS A 291 -14.76 19.90 -2.91
N ASP A 292 -14.40 19.56 -1.68
CA ASP A 292 -14.14 20.52 -0.62
C ASP A 292 -12.98 21.47 -0.98
N LEU A 293 -11.88 20.93 -1.52
CA LEU A 293 -10.72 21.70 -1.95
C LEU A 293 -11.08 22.74 -3.02
N THR A 294 -11.88 22.38 -4.00
CA THR A 294 -12.27 23.27 -5.10
C THR A 294 -13.35 24.28 -4.68
N GLU A 295 -14.37 23.84 -3.94
CA GLU A 295 -15.51 24.69 -3.58
C GLU A 295 -15.20 25.63 -2.40
N ASN A 296 -14.42 25.17 -1.39
CA ASN A 296 -14.24 25.90 -0.14
C ASN A 296 -12.83 26.44 0.09
N HIS A 297 -11.82 25.93 -0.64
CA HIS A 297 -10.42 26.31 -0.42
C HIS A 297 -9.77 27.02 -1.61
N GLY A 298 -10.52 27.30 -2.67
CA GLY A 298 -10.04 28.03 -3.85
C GLY A 298 -8.93 27.29 -4.61
N VAL A 299 -8.94 25.96 -4.56
CA VAL A 299 -7.99 25.13 -5.31
C VAL A 299 -8.43 25.07 -6.78
N ILE A 300 -7.47 25.27 -7.67
CA ILE A 300 -7.66 25.25 -9.13
C ILE A 300 -7.07 23.97 -9.67
N LEU A 301 -7.90 23.16 -10.31
CA LEU A 301 -7.46 21.94 -10.98
C LEU A 301 -6.91 22.26 -12.36
N HIS A 302 -5.85 21.56 -12.74
CA HIS A 302 -5.22 21.67 -14.04
C HIS A 302 -4.95 20.30 -14.64
N ASP A 303 -4.89 20.26 -15.96
CA ASP A 303 -4.36 19.11 -16.68
C ASP A 303 -2.83 19.12 -16.63
N THR A 304 -2.24 17.94 -16.43
CA THR A 304 -0.79 17.78 -16.44
C THR A 304 -0.25 17.98 -17.86
N PRO A 305 0.82 18.78 -18.05
CA PRO A 305 1.41 19.00 -19.37
C PRO A 305 1.79 17.70 -20.08
N ALA A 306 1.46 17.58 -21.36
CA ALA A 306 1.65 16.34 -22.11
C ALA A 306 3.12 15.90 -22.24
N ASP A 307 4.07 16.85 -22.29
CA ASP A 307 5.50 16.59 -22.33
C ASP A 307 6.03 15.91 -21.06
N TYR A 308 5.39 16.12 -19.90
CA TYR A 308 5.69 15.42 -18.66
C TYR A 308 5.63 13.89 -18.83
N PHE A 309 4.55 13.38 -19.42
CA PHE A 309 4.36 11.93 -19.55
C PHE A 309 5.46 11.30 -20.40
N THR A 310 5.81 11.93 -21.53
CA THR A 310 6.85 11.42 -22.44
C THR A 310 8.22 11.44 -21.80
N GLU A 311 8.62 12.54 -21.19
CA GLU A 311 9.94 12.70 -20.60
C GLU A 311 10.11 11.81 -19.36
N TYR A 312 9.10 11.78 -18.47
CA TYR A 312 9.14 11.01 -17.24
C TYR A 312 9.20 9.50 -17.50
N MET A 313 8.41 9.00 -18.46
CA MET A 313 8.46 7.59 -18.86
C MET A 313 9.81 7.21 -19.46
N ALA A 314 10.41 8.06 -20.30
CA ALA A 314 11.72 7.80 -20.90
C ALA A 314 12.84 7.73 -19.83
N ALA A 315 12.82 8.62 -18.83
CA ALA A 315 13.78 8.59 -17.72
C ALA A 315 13.61 7.34 -16.86
N THR A 316 12.36 7.03 -16.50
CA THR A 316 12.04 5.83 -15.69
C THR A 316 12.47 4.54 -16.39
N ALA A 317 12.24 4.41 -17.70
CA ALA A 317 12.65 3.24 -18.49
C ALA A 317 14.17 3.01 -18.43
N LYS A 318 14.99 4.08 -18.47
CA LYS A 318 16.45 3.97 -18.33
C LYS A 318 16.85 3.43 -16.96
N LEU A 319 16.20 3.88 -15.90
CA LEU A 319 16.47 3.39 -14.53
C LEU A 319 16.10 1.91 -14.37
N TYR A 320 14.96 1.49 -14.89
CA TYR A 320 14.57 0.08 -14.88
C TYR A 320 15.54 -0.79 -15.69
N ALA A 321 15.96 -0.34 -16.89
CA ALA A 321 16.95 -1.07 -17.69
C ALA A 321 18.29 -1.21 -16.95
N LYS A 322 18.72 -0.18 -16.22
CA LYS A 322 19.93 -0.23 -15.37
C LYS A 322 19.75 -1.25 -14.25
N LEU A 323 18.70 -1.15 -13.44
CA LEU A 323 18.45 -2.03 -12.28
C LEU A 323 18.29 -3.50 -12.69
N ASN A 324 17.66 -3.76 -13.85
CA ASN A 324 17.56 -5.11 -14.41
C ASN A 324 18.92 -5.73 -14.74
N LYS A 325 19.91 -4.93 -15.16
CA LYS A 325 21.27 -5.42 -15.40
C LYS A 325 22.06 -5.63 -14.12
N GLU A 326 21.86 -4.75 -13.14
CA GLU A 326 22.66 -4.72 -11.90
C GLU A 326 22.19 -5.72 -10.84
N ASN A 327 20.90 -6.10 -10.82
CA ASN A 327 20.34 -6.92 -9.76
C ASN A 327 19.48 -8.07 -10.31
N LYS A 328 19.95 -9.29 -10.10
CA LYS A 328 19.29 -10.51 -10.62
C LYS A 328 17.88 -10.72 -10.05
N PHE A 329 17.65 -10.42 -8.78
CA PHE A 329 16.32 -10.60 -8.20
C PHE A 329 15.37 -9.49 -8.64
N PHE A 330 15.85 -8.25 -8.76
CA PHE A 330 15.06 -7.18 -9.38
C PHE A 330 14.62 -7.59 -10.79
N ALA A 331 15.54 -8.09 -11.62
CA ALA A 331 15.22 -8.58 -12.96
C ALA A 331 14.21 -9.73 -12.95
N LYS A 332 14.32 -10.66 -11.99
CA LYS A 332 13.34 -11.76 -11.83
C LYS A 332 11.93 -11.24 -11.57
N VAL A 333 11.77 -10.27 -10.66
CA VAL A 333 10.48 -9.65 -10.34
C VAL A 333 9.97 -8.84 -11.52
N TYR A 334 10.81 -8.00 -12.12
CA TYR A 334 10.46 -7.19 -13.28
C TYR A 334 10.00 -8.03 -14.47
N ASN A 335 10.71 -9.14 -14.78
CA ASN A 335 10.34 -10.04 -15.87
C ASN A 335 9.01 -10.76 -15.59
N SER A 336 8.71 -11.11 -14.33
CA SER A 336 7.40 -11.63 -13.95
C SER A 336 6.29 -10.60 -14.21
N MET A 337 6.50 -9.34 -13.81
CA MET A 337 5.56 -8.25 -14.09
C MET A 337 5.39 -8.04 -15.60
N LYS A 338 6.50 -8.09 -16.36
CA LYS A 338 6.47 -7.93 -17.81
C LYS A 338 5.68 -9.03 -18.51
N ASN A 339 5.92 -10.29 -18.14
CA ASN A 339 5.18 -11.43 -18.71
C ASN A 339 3.67 -11.31 -18.42
N PHE A 340 3.30 -10.87 -17.22
CA PHE A 340 1.92 -10.58 -16.88
C PHE A 340 1.38 -9.40 -17.71
N ALA A 341 2.14 -8.32 -17.84
CA ALA A 341 1.72 -7.14 -18.60
C ALA A 341 1.49 -7.46 -20.07
N ASP A 342 2.39 -8.22 -20.69
CA ASP A 342 2.27 -8.65 -22.10
C ASP A 342 0.97 -9.44 -22.35
N LEU A 343 0.48 -10.16 -21.32
CA LEU A 343 -0.78 -10.91 -21.37
C LEU A 343 -2.01 -10.05 -21.05
N ALA A 344 -1.96 -9.29 -19.97
CA ALA A 344 -3.16 -8.70 -19.37
C ALA A 344 -3.42 -7.26 -19.79
N VAL A 345 -2.38 -6.44 -20.00
CA VAL A 345 -2.51 -5.01 -20.29
C VAL A 345 -3.24 -4.73 -21.61
N PRO A 346 -3.05 -5.48 -22.72
CA PRO A 346 -3.80 -5.26 -23.96
C PRO A 346 -5.32 -5.32 -23.78
N PHE A 347 -5.80 -6.27 -22.98
CA PHE A 347 -7.23 -6.35 -22.62
C PHE A 347 -7.62 -5.23 -21.65
N TRP A 348 -6.85 -5.08 -20.57
CA TRP A 348 -7.19 -4.20 -19.47
C TRP A 348 -7.19 -2.72 -19.87
N SER A 349 -6.24 -2.28 -20.69
CA SER A 349 -6.19 -0.89 -21.18
C SER A 349 -7.43 -0.53 -22.03
N GLY A 350 -7.93 -1.47 -22.83
CA GLY A 350 -9.17 -1.27 -23.59
C GLY A 350 -10.39 -1.13 -22.68
N ALA A 351 -10.48 -1.96 -21.63
CA ALA A 351 -11.54 -1.85 -20.63
C ALA A 351 -11.48 -0.53 -19.84
N GLN A 352 -10.26 -0.10 -19.46
CA GLN A 352 -10.05 1.18 -18.77
C GLN A 352 -10.39 2.40 -19.62
N MET A 353 -10.12 2.36 -20.92
CA MET A 353 -10.53 3.42 -21.83
C MET A 353 -12.08 3.56 -21.85
N THR A 354 -12.81 2.45 -21.84
CA THR A 354 -14.28 2.47 -21.75
C THR A 354 -14.74 3.11 -20.44
N ASN A 355 -14.15 2.76 -19.31
CA ASN A 355 -14.47 3.35 -18.00
C ASN A 355 -14.15 4.84 -17.94
N ALA A 356 -13.00 5.26 -18.49
CA ALA A 356 -12.60 6.67 -18.55
C ALA A 356 -13.61 7.48 -19.39
N ASN A 357 -13.97 7.00 -20.59
CA ASN A 357 -14.95 7.65 -21.47
C ASN A 357 -16.34 7.76 -20.79
N LEU A 358 -16.77 6.73 -20.06
CA LEU A 358 -18.02 6.76 -19.30
C LEU A 358 -17.98 7.85 -18.22
N GLY A 359 -16.89 7.96 -17.48
CA GLY A 359 -16.69 9.00 -16.47
C GLY A 359 -16.69 10.40 -17.09
N MET A 360 -15.93 10.61 -18.16
CA MET A 360 -15.87 11.90 -18.85
C MET A 360 -17.21 12.32 -19.44
N ALA A 361 -18.00 11.39 -19.98
CA ALA A 361 -19.37 11.67 -20.46
C ALA A 361 -20.31 12.16 -19.36
N TYR A 362 -20.05 11.80 -18.10
CA TYR A 362 -20.79 12.33 -16.96
C TYR A 362 -20.29 13.71 -16.51
N VAL A 363 -18.99 13.89 -16.42
CA VAL A 363 -18.35 15.13 -15.91
C VAL A 363 -18.59 16.31 -16.86
N ASN A 364 -18.69 16.05 -18.17
CA ASN A 364 -18.88 17.09 -19.20
C ASN A 364 -20.36 17.42 -19.47
N LYS A 365 -21.31 16.98 -18.63
CA LYS A 365 -22.73 17.36 -18.70
C LYS A 365 -22.96 18.74 -18.07
#